data_e72f5f7ad6be5807e5077bc3ec07db80
#
_entry.id   e72f5f7ad6be5807e5077bc3ec07db80
#
_cell.length_a   1.000
_cell.length_b   1.000
_cell.length_c   1.000
_cell.angle_alpha   90.00
_cell.angle_beta   90.00
_cell.angle_gamma   90.00
#
_symmetry.space_group_name_H-M   'P 1'
#
loop_
_entity.id
_entity.type
_entity.pdbx_description
1 polymer ?
#
loop_
_entity_poly.entity_id
_entity_poly.type
_entity_poly.pdbx_seq_one_letter_code
_entity_poly.pdbx_strand_id
1 'polypeptide(L)'
;MVDNYAKKDSFSKNVQREFDRNGERYSFLKWGQSAFNNFRVVPPGTGICHQVNLEYLSKVVWSSEANGQLFAYPDTLVGTDSHTTMVNGLSVLGWGVGGIEAEAAMLGQPISMLIPEVIGFEINGKLTEGTTASDLVLTIVQMLRKKGVVGKFVEFFGSGLKNLSLADRATIANMAPEYGATCGFFPTDDETIKYLKFSGRDENTIALVKKYSKEQGLWSNQNDQIEFTDTISLDLNSVVPSISGPKRPQDKVLLTNAAKDFDKAFKENTKRKVPLEAKVNNKEFKIKDGDIVIGAITSCTNTSNPSVMIGAGLVAKKAVEKGLKVKPWVKTSLAPGSQVV
;
A
#
# COMPACT_ATOMS: atom_id res chain seq x y z
N MET A 1 -11.85 -0.84 13.92
CA MET A 1 -12.47 -2.05 14.51
C MET A 1 -13.76 -2.35 13.76
N VAL A 2 -14.02 -3.59 13.35
CA VAL A 2 -15.19 -3.96 12.55
C VAL A 2 -16.01 -5.04 13.28
N ASP A 3 -16.70 -4.63 14.33
CA ASP A 3 -17.58 -5.52 15.09
C ASP A 3 -19.02 -5.51 14.52
N ASN A 4 -19.42 -4.40 13.92
CA ASN A 4 -20.70 -4.25 13.24
C ASN A 4 -20.48 -4.10 11.73
N TYR A 5 -21.29 -4.76 10.92
CA TYR A 5 -21.17 -4.74 9.46
C TYR A 5 -22.53 -4.88 8.78
N ALA A 6 -22.57 -4.50 7.51
CA ALA A 6 -23.73 -4.66 6.62
C ALA A 6 -25.04 -3.97 7.10
N LYS A 7 -24.94 -2.92 7.94
CA LYS A 7 -26.07 -2.12 8.41
C LYS A 7 -25.74 -0.63 8.29
N LYS A 8 -26.74 0.21 8.15
CA LYS A 8 -26.57 1.66 8.01
C LYS A 8 -25.84 2.31 9.19
N ASP A 9 -26.03 1.78 10.40
CA ASP A 9 -25.45 2.28 11.66
C ASP A 9 -24.12 1.60 12.04
N SER A 10 -23.60 0.71 11.20
CA SER A 10 -22.38 -0.04 11.50
C SER A 10 -21.17 0.86 11.76
N PHE A 11 -21.01 1.91 10.97
CA PHE A 11 -19.90 2.86 11.12
C PHE A 11 -19.95 3.55 12.49
N SER A 12 -21.07 4.17 12.83
CA SER A 12 -21.24 4.88 14.12
C SER A 12 -21.04 3.96 15.32
N LYS A 13 -21.54 2.72 15.25
CA LYS A 13 -21.35 1.72 16.30
C LYS A 13 -19.90 1.28 16.45
N ASN A 14 -19.18 1.14 15.34
CA ASN A 14 -17.77 0.78 15.36
C ASN A 14 -16.92 1.92 15.92
N VAL A 15 -17.22 3.18 15.57
CA VAL A 15 -16.54 4.36 16.11
C VAL A 15 -16.77 4.45 17.62
N GLN A 16 -18.02 4.33 18.09
CA GLN A 16 -18.32 4.36 19.52
C GLN A 16 -17.54 3.27 20.27
N ARG A 17 -17.54 2.05 19.74
CA ARG A 17 -16.81 0.92 20.34
C ARG A 17 -15.30 1.12 20.34
N GLU A 18 -14.76 1.80 19.35
CA GLU A 18 -13.33 2.18 19.30
C GLU A 18 -12.98 3.10 20.48
N PHE A 19 -13.79 4.13 20.71
CA PHE A 19 -13.60 5.04 21.86
C PHE A 19 -13.81 4.34 23.21
N ASP A 20 -14.82 3.49 23.33
CA ASP A 20 -15.08 2.74 24.56
C ASP A 20 -13.90 1.85 24.96
N ARG A 21 -13.25 1.20 23.98
CA ARG A 21 -12.11 0.30 24.21
C ARG A 21 -10.78 0.99 24.37
N ASN A 22 -10.57 2.12 23.71
CA ASN A 22 -9.29 2.82 23.62
C ASN A 22 -9.32 4.22 24.26
N GLY A 23 -10.32 4.54 25.09
CA GLY A 23 -10.48 5.86 25.69
C GLY A 23 -9.26 6.33 26.49
N GLU A 24 -8.59 5.43 27.23
CA GLU A 24 -7.38 5.73 27.97
C GLU A 24 -6.22 6.13 27.03
N ARG A 25 -6.05 5.39 25.94
CA ARG A 25 -5.06 5.73 24.89
C ARG A 25 -5.32 7.11 24.30
N TYR A 26 -6.56 7.42 23.97
CA TYR A 26 -6.90 8.72 23.40
C TYR A 26 -6.73 9.86 24.38
N SER A 27 -6.98 9.63 25.66
CA SER A 27 -6.70 10.60 26.73
C SER A 27 -5.20 10.88 26.84
N PHE A 28 -4.35 9.85 26.77
CA PHE A 28 -2.90 9.97 26.75
C PHE A 28 -2.41 10.76 25.53
N LEU A 29 -2.91 10.42 24.33
CA LEU A 29 -2.53 11.13 23.10
C LEU A 29 -2.95 12.60 23.12
N LYS A 30 -4.13 12.90 23.70
CA LYS A 30 -4.58 14.28 23.86
C LYS A 30 -3.68 15.06 24.83
N TRP A 31 -3.25 14.43 25.92
CA TRP A 31 -2.24 15.01 26.81
C TRP A 31 -0.94 15.29 26.05
N GLY A 32 -0.45 14.35 25.25
CA GLY A 32 0.76 14.50 24.45
C GLY A 32 0.74 15.74 23.55
N GLN A 33 -0.41 16.04 22.91
CA GLN A 33 -0.56 17.24 22.08
C GLN A 33 -0.35 18.57 22.84
N SER A 34 -0.60 18.58 24.14
CA SER A 34 -0.37 19.76 25.00
C SER A 34 1.00 19.75 25.67
N ALA A 35 1.62 18.59 25.84
CA ALA A 35 2.89 18.41 26.53
C ALA A 35 4.12 18.56 25.61
N PHE A 36 3.97 18.25 24.31
CA PHE A 36 5.07 18.27 23.35
C PHE A 36 4.86 19.29 22.23
N ASN A 37 5.92 19.98 21.86
CA ASN A 37 5.94 20.79 20.65
C ASN A 37 5.97 19.87 19.42
N ASN A 38 5.32 20.25 18.31
CA ASN A 38 5.30 19.49 17.05
C ASN A 38 4.68 18.08 17.13
N PHE A 39 3.97 17.78 18.21
CA PHE A 39 3.23 16.53 18.33
C PHE A 39 1.79 16.74 17.84
N ARG A 40 1.39 15.96 16.84
CA ARG A 40 0.05 16.02 16.24
C ARG A 40 -0.59 14.64 16.26
N VAL A 41 -1.88 14.61 16.56
CA VAL A 41 -2.66 13.36 16.54
C VAL A 41 -3.71 13.45 15.45
N VAL A 42 -3.70 12.49 14.54
CA VAL A 42 -4.76 12.30 13.56
C VAL A 42 -5.89 11.51 14.21
N PRO A 43 -7.14 12.05 14.26
CA PRO A 43 -8.24 11.38 14.92
C PRO A 43 -8.65 10.08 14.22
N PRO A 44 -9.23 9.12 14.96
CA PRO A 44 -9.75 7.90 14.35
C PRO A 44 -10.84 8.20 13.32
N GLY A 45 -10.93 7.37 12.29
CA GLY A 45 -11.88 7.55 11.18
C GLY A 45 -11.36 8.41 10.02
N THR A 46 -10.16 9.01 10.13
CA THR A 46 -9.56 9.78 9.04
C THR A 46 -9.00 8.86 7.96
N GLY A 47 -8.34 7.77 8.33
CA GLY A 47 -7.75 6.82 7.42
C GLY A 47 -6.65 5.96 8.06
N ILE A 48 -6.08 5.06 7.28
CA ILE A 48 -4.93 4.26 7.67
C ILE A 48 -3.69 5.16 7.71
N CYS A 49 -2.79 5.01 8.69
CA CYS A 49 -1.68 5.94 8.95
C CYS A 49 -0.80 6.20 7.71
N HIS A 50 -0.38 5.17 6.98
CA HIS A 50 0.45 5.33 5.79
C HIS A 50 -0.29 6.00 4.62
N GLN A 51 -1.62 5.85 4.55
CA GLN A 51 -2.44 6.53 3.55
C GLN A 51 -2.66 8.00 3.93
N VAL A 52 -2.87 8.30 5.22
CA VAL A 52 -2.91 9.68 5.73
C VAL A 52 -1.57 10.40 5.47
N ASN A 53 -0.44 9.70 5.65
CA ASN A 53 0.86 10.24 5.28
C ASN A 53 0.92 10.64 3.79
N LEU A 54 0.51 9.72 2.92
CA LEU A 54 0.50 9.95 1.47
C LEU A 54 -0.42 11.11 1.07
N GLU A 55 -1.63 11.16 1.62
CA GLU A 55 -2.70 12.06 1.18
C GLU A 55 -2.62 13.46 1.79
N TYR A 56 -2.14 13.58 3.04
CA TYR A 56 -2.25 14.82 3.81
C TYR A 56 -0.92 15.35 4.35
N LEU A 57 -0.04 14.48 4.85
CA LEU A 57 1.10 14.93 5.65
C LEU A 57 2.35 15.15 4.80
N SER A 58 2.61 14.29 3.84
CA SER A 58 3.80 14.37 2.97
C SER A 58 3.69 15.53 1.99
N LYS A 59 4.80 16.26 1.82
CA LYS A 59 4.88 17.47 0.97
C LYS A 59 5.73 17.27 -0.27
N VAL A 60 6.51 16.19 -0.37
CA VAL A 60 7.52 15.92 -1.39
C VAL A 60 8.73 16.85 -1.25
N VAL A 61 8.49 18.16 -1.10
CA VAL A 61 9.51 19.18 -0.84
C VAL A 61 9.04 20.09 0.28
N TRP A 62 9.86 20.22 1.29
CA TRP A 62 9.67 21.15 2.38
C TRP A 62 10.38 22.48 2.11
N SER A 63 9.90 23.54 2.72
CA SER A 63 10.61 24.81 2.83
C SER A 63 10.63 25.27 4.28
N SER A 64 11.75 25.82 4.69
CA SER A 64 11.92 26.46 6.01
C SER A 64 12.79 27.68 5.91
N GLU A 65 12.58 28.64 6.80
CA GLU A 65 13.43 29.81 6.92
C GLU A 65 14.47 29.58 8.02
N ALA A 66 15.74 29.82 7.71
CA ALA A 66 16.83 29.80 8.67
C ALA A 66 17.79 30.95 8.37
N ASN A 67 18.15 31.73 9.38
CA ASN A 67 19.05 32.90 9.27
C ASN A 67 18.61 33.92 8.21
N GLY A 68 17.29 34.15 8.04
CA GLY A 68 16.74 35.09 7.03
C GLY A 68 16.81 34.56 5.59
N GLN A 69 17.15 33.28 5.39
CA GLN A 69 17.16 32.64 4.08
C GLN A 69 16.13 31.54 4.00
N LEU A 70 15.46 31.43 2.87
CA LEU A 70 14.52 30.34 2.60
C LEU A 70 15.28 29.14 2.01
N PHE A 71 15.15 27.99 2.67
CA PHE A 71 15.72 26.71 2.22
C PHE A 71 14.61 25.80 1.73
N ALA A 72 14.89 25.05 0.67
CA ALA A 72 14.05 23.96 0.20
C ALA A 72 14.84 22.65 0.29
N TYR A 73 14.15 21.57 0.71
CA TYR A 73 14.77 20.25 0.87
C TYR A 73 13.73 19.15 0.66
N PRO A 74 14.17 17.92 0.27
CA PRO A 74 13.23 16.81 0.04
C PRO A 74 12.59 16.35 1.35
N ASP A 75 11.34 15.94 1.25
CA ASP A 75 10.62 15.30 2.35
C ASP A 75 11.11 13.88 2.56
N THR A 76 11.18 13.45 3.82
CA THR A 76 11.51 12.07 4.22
C THR A 76 10.58 11.63 5.34
N LEU A 77 10.36 10.32 5.45
CA LEU A 77 9.45 9.75 6.43
C LEU A 77 10.02 8.50 7.07
N VAL A 78 10.03 8.43 8.39
CA VAL A 78 10.20 7.18 9.12
C VAL A 78 8.96 6.92 9.98
N GLY A 79 8.56 5.67 10.09
CA GLY A 79 7.38 5.28 10.87
C GLY A 79 7.47 3.88 11.41
N THR A 80 6.75 3.60 12.50
CA THR A 80 6.72 2.27 13.13
C THR A 80 5.82 1.27 12.41
N ASP A 81 5.10 1.72 11.37
CA ASP A 81 4.31 0.84 10.50
C ASP A 81 5.17 0.32 9.34
N SER A 82 5.13 -0.99 9.08
CA SER A 82 5.88 -1.61 7.98
C SER A 82 5.49 -1.05 6.61
N HIS A 83 4.26 -0.59 6.45
CA HIS A 83 3.74 0.02 5.22
C HIS A 83 3.96 1.53 5.11
N THR A 84 4.78 2.12 5.98
CA THR A 84 5.29 3.50 5.83
C THR A 84 5.90 3.73 4.45
N THR A 85 6.43 2.68 3.84
CA THR A 85 7.00 2.69 2.49
C THR A 85 6.02 3.11 1.39
N MET A 86 4.72 3.15 1.63
CA MET A 86 3.72 3.63 0.66
C MET A 86 4.04 5.04 0.14
N VAL A 87 4.62 5.88 0.98
CA VAL A 87 4.93 7.27 0.64
C VAL A 87 5.95 7.40 -0.50
N ASN A 88 6.75 6.36 -0.74
CA ASN A 88 7.70 6.35 -1.86
C ASN A 88 7.00 6.41 -3.23
N GLY A 89 5.73 6.02 -3.31
CA GLY A 89 4.91 6.22 -4.50
C GLY A 89 4.66 7.69 -4.83
N LEU A 90 4.78 8.59 -3.84
CA LEU A 90 4.69 10.04 -3.98
C LEU A 90 6.06 10.72 -4.14
N SER A 91 7.13 9.97 -4.34
CA SER A 91 8.50 10.49 -4.40
C SER A 91 9.02 11.05 -3.06
N VAL A 92 8.54 10.53 -1.96
CA VAL A 92 9.03 10.80 -0.61
C VAL A 92 9.79 9.58 -0.12
N LEU A 93 11.07 9.76 0.21
CA LEU A 93 11.88 8.65 0.71
C LEU A 93 11.41 8.26 2.12
N GLY A 94 10.90 7.05 2.25
CA GLY A 94 10.35 6.60 3.53
C GLY A 94 10.42 5.09 3.75
N TRP A 95 10.60 4.69 5.01
CA TRP A 95 10.60 3.28 5.41
C TRP A 95 10.16 3.06 6.84
N GLY A 96 9.84 1.80 7.16
CA GLY A 96 9.48 1.39 8.50
C GLY A 96 10.71 1.23 9.39
N VAL A 97 10.60 1.66 10.64
CA VAL A 97 11.64 1.57 11.67
C VAL A 97 11.10 0.91 12.95
N GLY A 98 11.98 0.43 13.79
CA GLY A 98 11.62 -0.02 15.13
C GLY A 98 11.24 1.13 16.07
N GLY A 99 10.63 0.81 17.22
CA GLY A 99 10.19 1.82 18.19
C GLY A 99 11.33 2.70 18.70
N ILE A 100 12.48 2.10 19.01
CA ILE A 100 13.68 2.83 19.49
C ILE A 100 14.19 3.82 18.45
N GLU A 101 14.23 3.45 17.19
CA GLU A 101 14.65 4.32 16.10
C GLU A 101 13.66 5.47 15.88
N ALA A 102 12.35 5.19 16.00
CA ALA A 102 11.33 6.22 15.95
C ALA A 102 11.46 7.22 17.09
N GLU A 103 11.72 6.75 18.32
CA GLU A 103 11.97 7.59 19.49
C GLU A 103 13.22 8.45 19.28
N ALA A 104 14.31 7.87 18.78
CA ALA A 104 15.52 8.61 18.44
C ALA A 104 15.26 9.74 17.45
N ALA A 105 14.51 9.45 16.38
CA ALA A 105 14.12 10.45 15.38
C ALA A 105 13.27 11.57 15.99
N MET A 106 12.29 11.23 16.85
CA MET A 106 11.44 12.22 17.54
C MET A 106 12.24 13.11 18.51
N LEU A 107 13.32 12.60 19.09
CA LEU A 107 14.24 13.33 19.96
C LEU A 107 15.31 14.11 19.18
N GLY A 108 15.30 14.07 17.86
CA GLY A 108 16.30 14.73 17.01
C GLY A 108 17.66 14.05 16.99
N GLN A 109 17.74 12.79 17.39
CA GLN A 109 18.96 12.01 17.31
C GLN A 109 19.17 11.48 15.89
N PRO A 110 20.42 11.48 15.39
CA PRO A 110 20.72 10.94 14.08
C PRO A 110 20.55 9.40 14.05
N ILE A 111 19.98 8.90 12.96
CA ILE A 111 19.92 7.46 12.68
C ILE A 111 21.02 7.18 11.64
N SER A 112 21.97 6.31 12.01
CA SER A 112 23.03 5.90 11.10
C SER A 112 22.54 4.76 10.19
N MET A 113 22.83 4.88 8.89
CA MET A 113 22.57 3.86 7.91
C MET A 113 23.81 3.68 7.02
N LEU A 114 24.14 2.44 6.70
CA LEU A 114 25.10 2.17 5.63
C LEU A 114 24.50 2.61 4.29
N ILE A 115 25.32 3.16 3.40
CA ILE A 115 24.87 3.51 2.05
C ILE A 115 24.33 2.24 1.39
N PRO A 116 23.04 2.18 1.05
CA PRO A 116 22.44 0.97 0.51
C PRO A 116 22.82 0.73 -0.95
N GLU A 117 22.85 -0.53 -1.35
CA GLU A 117 22.78 -0.87 -2.78
C GLU A 117 21.41 -0.47 -3.33
N VAL A 118 21.39 0.06 -4.55
CA VAL A 118 20.16 0.44 -5.26
C VAL A 118 19.94 -0.47 -6.45
N ILE A 119 18.81 -1.17 -6.46
CA ILE A 119 18.38 -2.01 -7.57
C ILE A 119 17.42 -1.22 -8.45
N GLY A 120 17.81 -0.99 -9.70
CA GLY A 120 16.91 -0.39 -10.67
C GLY A 120 15.86 -1.41 -11.15
N PHE A 121 14.57 -1.07 -11.05
CA PHE A 121 13.49 -1.86 -11.59
C PHE A 121 12.87 -1.14 -12.79
N GLU A 122 13.22 -1.60 -13.98
CA GLU A 122 12.72 -1.02 -15.22
C GLU A 122 11.31 -1.52 -15.53
N ILE A 123 10.39 -0.58 -15.75
CA ILE A 123 9.00 -0.85 -16.13
C ILE A 123 8.77 -0.32 -17.53
N ASN A 124 8.38 -1.20 -18.45
CA ASN A 124 8.08 -0.88 -19.83
C ASN A 124 6.66 -1.32 -20.22
N GLY A 125 6.15 -0.77 -21.32
CA GLY A 125 4.85 -1.16 -21.85
C GLY A 125 3.65 -0.64 -21.07
N LYS A 126 2.53 -1.34 -21.15
CA LYS A 126 1.25 -0.99 -20.52
C LYS A 126 0.53 -2.27 -20.06
N LEU A 127 -0.20 -2.20 -18.96
CA LEU A 127 -1.06 -3.31 -18.50
C LEU A 127 -2.11 -3.64 -19.54
N THR A 128 -2.32 -4.93 -19.78
CA THR A 128 -3.37 -5.43 -20.67
C THR A 128 -4.73 -5.30 -19.99
N GLU A 129 -5.79 -5.14 -20.80
CA GLU A 129 -7.16 -5.10 -20.30
C GLU A 129 -7.48 -6.37 -19.49
N GLY A 130 -8.12 -6.18 -18.34
CA GLY A 130 -8.44 -7.27 -17.40
C GLY A 130 -7.37 -7.55 -16.35
N THR A 131 -6.20 -6.92 -16.42
CA THR A 131 -5.21 -6.94 -15.35
C THR A 131 -5.34 -5.72 -14.43
N THR A 132 -4.95 -5.89 -13.18
CA THR A 132 -5.09 -4.88 -12.13
C THR A 132 -3.74 -4.52 -11.50
N ALA A 133 -3.70 -3.44 -10.71
CA ALA A 133 -2.55 -3.10 -9.87
C ALA A 133 -2.15 -4.26 -8.94
N SER A 134 -3.12 -5.06 -8.47
CA SER A 134 -2.86 -6.24 -7.63
C SER A 134 -2.06 -7.32 -8.39
N ASP A 135 -2.39 -7.59 -9.65
CA ASP A 135 -1.65 -8.55 -10.48
C ASP A 135 -0.22 -8.07 -10.73
N LEU A 136 -0.07 -6.77 -10.97
CA LEU A 136 1.24 -6.14 -11.16
C LEU A 136 2.08 -6.24 -9.89
N VAL A 137 1.56 -5.85 -8.75
CA VAL A 137 2.32 -5.87 -7.50
C VAL A 137 2.73 -7.29 -7.10
N LEU A 138 1.88 -8.29 -7.29
CA LEU A 138 2.23 -9.68 -7.02
C LEU A 138 3.36 -10.17 -7.94
N THR A 139 3.37 -9.71 -9.20
CA THR A 139 4.45 -10.00 -10.15
C THR A 139 5.76 -9.38 -9.70
N ILE A 140 5.75 -8.10 -9.33
CA ILE A 140 6.93 -7.38 -8.85
C ILE A 140 7.47 -8.03 -7.55
N VAL A 141 6.58 -8.36 -6.60
CA VAL A 141 6.96 -9.03 -5.35
C VAL A 141 7.69 -10.35 -5.62
N GLN A 142 7.17 -11.17 -6.53
CA GLN A 142 7.81 -12.43 -6.90
C GLN A 142 9.20 -12.21 -7.55
N MET A 143 9.30 -11.26 -8.48
CA MET A 143 10.55 -10.96 -9.19
C MET A 143 11.63 -10.45 -8.24
N LEU A 144 11.30 -9.49 -7.37
CA LEU A 144 12.23 -8.90 -6.42
C LEU A 144 12.64 -9.89 -5.31
N ARG A 145 11.72 -10.73 -4.83
CA ARG A 145 12.07 -11.83 -3.92
C ARG A 145 13.05 -12.80 -4.55
N LYS A 146 12.84 -13.15 -5.81
CA LYS A 146 13.78 -14.02 -6.57
C LYS A 146 15.14 -13.35 -6.79
N LYS A 147 15.14 -12.03 -7.02
CA LYS A 147 16.37 -11.24 -7.17
C LYS A 147 17.18 -11.15 -5.87
N GLY A 148 16.51 -11.14 -4.71
CA GLY A 148 17.18 -11.02 -3.41
C GLY A 148 17.56 -9.58 -3.08
N VAL A 149 16.55 -8.76 -2.72
CA VAL A 149 16.70 -7.31 -2.45
C VAL A 149 16.65 -6.96 -0.97
N VAL A 150 16.87 -7.93 -0.08
CA VAL A 150 16.85 -7.70 1.37
C VAL A 150 17.92 -6.69 1.77
N GLY A 151 17.50 -5.63 2.49
CA GLY A 151 18.40 -4.56 2.93
C GLY A 151 18.83 -3.59 1.83
N LYS A 152 18.31 -3.74 0.61
CA LYS A 152 18.58 -2.85 -0.51
C LYS A 152 17.42 -1.88 -0.74
N PHE A 153 17.70 -0.81 -1.48
CA PHE A 153 16.68 0.06 -2.03
C PHE A 153 16.31 -0.44 -3.43
N VAL A 154 15.06 -0.25 -3.81
CA VAL A 154 14.59 -0.47 -5.19
C VAL A 154 14.13 0.87 -5.73
N GLU A 155 14.59 1.25 -6.91
CA GLU A 155 14.11 2.44 -7.61
C GLU A 155 13.45 2.04 -8.92
N PHE A 156 12.21 2.49 -9.11
CA PHE A 156 11.42 2.20 -10.30
C PHE A 156 11.66 3.24 -11.37
N PHE A 157 11.93 2.82 -12.59
CA PHE A 157 12.17 3.67 -13.73
C PHE A 157 11.63 3.06 -15.03
N GLY A 158 11.78 3.75 -16.15
CA GLY A 158 11.40 3.24 -17.47
C GLY A 158 10.13 3.85 -18.04
N SER A 159 9.91 3.56 -19.31
CA SER A 159 8.86 4.19 -20.13
C SER A 159 7.41 3.83 -19.69
N GLY A 160 7.26 2.75 -18.96
CA GLY A 160 5.96 2.27 -18.47
C GLY A 160 5.45 3.05 -17.25
N LEU A 161 6.30 3.82 -16.54
CA LEU A 161 5.87 4.58 -15.36
C LEU A 161 4.72 5.54 -15.64
N LYS A 162 4.70 6.17 -16.80
CA LYS A 162 3.61 7.07 -17.22
C LYS A 162 2.24 6.40 -17.37
N ASN A 163 2.22 5.08 -17.45
CA ASN A 163 1.01 4.26 -17.55
C ASN A 163 0.51 3.77 -16.17
N LEU A 164 1.20 4.11 -15.09
CA LEU A 164 0.84 3.79 -13.71
C LEU A 164 0.35 5.05 -13.02
N SER A 165 -0.89 4.99 -12.50
CA SER A 165 -1.39 6.04 -11.62
C SER A 165 -0.56 6.12 -10.34
N LEU A 166 -0.62 7.23 -9.63
CA LEU A 166 0.07 7.33 -8.35
C LEU A 166 -0.45 6.28 -7.34
N ALA A 167 -1.72 5.95 -7.37
CA ALA A 167 -2.29 4.89 -6.54
C ALA A 167 -1.67 3.51 -6.83
N ASP A 168 -1.36 3.22 -8.10
CA ASP A 168 -0.67 1.98 -8.48
C ASP A 168 0.77 1.98 -7.96
N ARG A 169 1.50 3.09 -8.10
CA ARG A 169 2.85 3.26 -7.55
C ARG A 169 2.86 3.13 -6.04
N ALA A 170 1.91 3.77 -5.35
CA ALA A 170 1.74 3.64 -3.91
C ALA A 170 1.46 2.19 -3.47
N THR A 171 0.66 1.46 -4.26
CA THR A 171 0.41 0.03 -4.04
C THR A 171 1.70 -0.80 -4.14
N ILE A 172 2.53 -0.53 -5.12
CA ILE A 172 3.83 -1.20 -5.30
C ILE A 172 4.80 -0.83 -4.16
N ALA A 173 4.92 0.45 -3.85
CA ALA A 173 5.78 0.95 -2.78
C ALA A 173 5.37 0.41 -1.40
N ASN A 174 4.07 0.29 -1.14
CA ASN A 174 3.51 -0.27 0.09
C ASN A 174 3.99 -1.69 0.36
N MET A 175 4.18 -2.50 -0.69
CA MET A 175 4.58 -3.90 -0.60
C MET A 175 6.11 -4.09 -0.50
N ALA A 176 6.89 -3.03 -0.20
CA ALA A 176 8.33 -3.14 -0.04
C ALA A 176 8.75 -4.19 1.02
N PRO A 177 8.11 -4.29 2.19
CA PRO A 177 8.41 -5.36 3.15
C PRO A 177 8.18 -6.75 2.58
N GLU A 178 7.14 -6.94 1.77
CA GLU A 178 6.80 -8.23 1.17
C GLU A 178 7.82 -8.67 0.13
N TYR A 179 8.36 -7.77 -0.69
CA TYR A 179 9.48 -8.15 -1.57
C TYR A 179 10.84 -8.06 -0.90
N GLY A 180 10.91 -7.52 0.32
CA GLY A 180 12.09 -7.57 1.20
C GLY A 180 13.04 -6.40 1.06
N ALA A 181 12.72 -5.38 0.29
CA ALA A 181 13.52 -4.16 0.20
C ALA A 181 13.24 -3.21 1.38
N THR A 182 14.16 -2.31 1.66
CA THR A 182 13.95 -1.24 2.63
C THR A 182 12.87 -0.28 2.15
N CYS A 183 12.89 0.07 0.86
CA CYS A 183 11.85 0.86 0.19
C CYS A 183 11.80 0.55 -1.31
N GLY A 184 10.72 1.00 -1.95
CA GLY A 184 10.55 0.96 -3.40
C GLY A 184 10.16 2.35 -3.91
N PHE A 185 11.13 3.10 -4.38
CA PHE A 185 11.05 4.53 -4.67
C PHE A 185 10.61 4.79 -6.11
N PHE A 186 9.74 5.78 -6.28
CA PHE A 186 9.33 6.32 -7.58
C PHE A 186 9.81 7.78 -7.71
N PRO A 187 10.33 8.19 -8.89
CA PRO A 187 10.76 9.56 -9.11
C PRO A 187 9.57 10.51 -9.23
N THR A 188 9.84 11.81 -9.03
CA THR A 188 8.84 12.86 -9.24
C THR A 188 8.56 13.05 -10.74
N ASP A 189 7.30 13.11 -11.13
CA ASP A 189 6.87 13.36 -12.51
C ASP A 189 5.49 14.05 -12.57
N ASP A 190 4.88 14.10 -13.76
CA ASP A 190 3.56 14.72 -13.94
C ASP A 190 2.44 13.98 -13.18
N GLU A 191 2.54 12.67 -12.95
CA GLU A 191 1.57 11.93 -12.11
C GLU A 191 1.68 12.33 -10.64
N THR A 192 2.89 12.61 -10.13
CA THR A 192 3.10 13.19 -8.80
C THR A 192 2.37 14.54 -8.68
N ILE A 193 2.55 15.41 -9.65
CA ILE A 193 1.89 16.74 -9.68
C ILE A 193 0.37 16.61 -9.76
N LYS A 194 -0.13 15.73 -10.59
CA LYS A 194 -1.56 15.45 -10.72
C LYS A 194 -2.18 14.98 -9.40
N TYR A 195 -1.49 14.10 -8.71
CA TYR A 195 -1.95 13.60 -7.41
C TYR A 195 -1.93 14.67 -6.32
N LEU A 196 -0.89 15.50 -6.26
CA LEU A 196 -0.82 16.64 -5.33
C LEU A 196 -1.99 17.60 -5.52
N LYS A 197 -2.37 17.90 -6.78
CA LYS A 197 -3.57 18.67 -7.09
C LYS A 197 -4.85 17.97 -6.64
N PHE A 198 -4.99 16.71 -6.98
CA PHE A 198 -6.15 15.89 -6.61
C PHE A 198 -6.34 15.81 -5.09
N SER A 199 -5.27 15.65 -4.33
CA SER A 199 -5.29 15.57 -2.87
C SER A 199 -5.31 16.95 -2.16
N GLY A 200 -5.47 18.04 -2.92
CA GLY A 200 -5.75 19.38 -2.38
C GLY A 200 -4.53 20.12 -1.84
N ARG A 201 -3.30 19.78 -2.31
CA ARG A 201 -2.12 20.61 -2.03
C ARG A 201 -2.25 21.97 -2.72
N ASP A 202 -1.78 23.01 -2.05
CA ASP A 202 -1.83 24.38 -2.59
C ASP A 202 -0.88 24.54 -3.79
N GLU A 203 -1.20 25.51 -4.66
CA GLU A 203 -0.45 25.76 -5.90
C GLU A 203 1.01 26.18 -5.65
N ASN A 204 1.33 26.84 -4.53
CA ASN A 204 2.70 27.21 -4.19
C ASN A 204 3.54 25.98 -3.85
N THR A 205 2.99 25.08 -3.06
CA THR A 205 3.62 23.77 -2.76
C THR A 205 3.86 23.00 -4.06
N ILE A 206 2.88 22.93 -4.95
CA ILE A 206 2.99 22.22 -6.24
C ILE A 206 4.07 22.85 -7.13
N ALA A 207 4.10 24.18 -7.21
CA ALA A 207 5.11 24.91 -7.98
C ALA A 207 6.52 24.69 -7.40
N LEU A 208 6.66 24.69 -6.07
CA LEU A 208 7.92 24.40 -5.38
C LEU A 208 8.40 22.98 -5.71
N VAL A 209 7.54 21.98 -5.58
CA VAL A 209 7.87 20.57 -5.90
C VAL A 209 8.36 20.45 -7.33
N LYS A 210 7.63 21.02 -8.29
CA LYS A 210 7.99 20.94 -9.71
C LYS A 210 9.33 21.62 -10.01
N LYS A 211 9.57 22.80 -9.47
CA LYS A 211 10.81 23.55 -9.67
C LYS A 211 11.99 22.86 -9.01
N TYR A 212 11.85 22.53 -7.73
CA TYR A 212 12.91 21.89 -6.94
C TYR A 212 13.34 20.56 -7.56
N SER A 213 12.36 19.70 -7.88
CA SER A 213 12.68 18.38 -8.45
C SER A 213 13.42 18.46 -9.78
N LYS A 214 13.12 19.47 -10.62
CA LYS A 214 13.84 19.69 -11.88
C LYS A 214 15.26 20.23 -11.67
N GLU A 215 15.42 21.20 -10.78
CA GLU A 215 16.72 21.81 -10.49
C GLU A 215 17.68 20.82 -9.78
N GLN A 216 17.15 19.91 -8.99
CA GLN A 216 17.93 18.90 -8.24
C GLN A 216 18.10 17.58 -8.97
N GLY A 217 17.60 17.43 -10.21
CA GLY A 217 17.70 16.18 -10.95
C GLY A 217 16.84 15.03 -10.39
N LEU A 218 15.80 15.35 -9.59
CA LEU A 218 14.87 14.38 -9.02
C LEU A 218 13.63 14.16 -9.90
N TRP A 219 13.50 14.94 -10.97
CA TRP A 219 12.40 14.80 -11.93
C TRP A 219 12.70 13.66 -12.89
N SER A 220 11.73 12.75 -13.05
CA SER A 220 11.84 11.63 -13.98
C SER A 220 12.06 12.12 -15.42
N ASN A 221 13.21 11.81 -15.97
CA ASN A 221 13.56 12.07 -17.35
C ASN A 221 13.86 10.75 -18.04
N GLN A 222 13.13 10.42 -19.11
CA GLN A 222 13.25 9.14 -19.81
C GLN A 222 14.64 8.95 -20.47
N ASN A 223 15.44 10.02 -20.58
CA ASN A 223 16.76 10.01 -21.19
C ASN A 223 17.90 9.97 -20.17
N ASP A 224 17.61 9.94 -18.87
CA ASP A 224 18.65 9.90 -17.85
C ASP A 224 19.31 8.53 -17.82
N GLN A 225 20.63 8.51 -17.98
CA GLN A 225 21.45 7.31 -17.76
C GLN A 225 21.75 7.21 -16.27
N ILE A 226 20.85 6.55 -15.54
CA ILE A 226 21.04 6.30 -14.10
C ILE A 226 21.83 5.00 -13.95
N GLU A 227 22.93 5.06 -13.21
CA GLU A 227 23.72 3.86 -12.85
C GLU A 227 23.17 3.25 -11.55
N PHE A 228 22.72 2.02 -11.65
CA PHE A 228 22.26 1.23 -10.50
C PHE A 228 23.30 0.16 -10.15
N THR A 229 23.30 -0.32 -8.91
CA THR A 229 24.13 -1.46 -8.50
C THR A 229 23.82 -2.70 -9.36
N ASP A 230 22.54 -2.90 -9.69
CA ASP A 230 22.06 -3.94 -10.58
C ASP A 230 20.66 -3.56 -11.11
N THR A 231 20.21 -4.19 -12.16
CA THR A 231 18.92 -3.91 -12.79
C THR A 231 18.08 -5.15 -13.04
N ILE A 232 16.78 -4.97 -13.10
CA ILE A 232 15.80 -5.97 -13.51
C ILE A 232 14.70 -5.27 -14.31
N SER A 233 14.12 -5.93 -15.32
CA SER A 233 13.14 -5.33 -16.22
C SER A 233 11.84 -6.13 -16.25
N LEU A 234 10.71 -5.43 -16.36
CA LEU A 234 9.37 -5.98 -16.53
C LEU A 234 8.63 -5.26 -17.66
N ASP A 235 8.17 -6.03 -18.63
CA ASP A 235 7.17 -5.56 -19.59
C ASP A 235 5.77 -5.74 -18.99
N LEU A 236 5.04 -4.64 -18.80
CA LEU A 236 3.67 -4.64 -18.26
C LEU A 236 2.70 -5.49 -19.10
N ASN A 237 2.94 -5.66 -20.40
CA ASN A 237 2.12 -6.53 -21.25
C ASN A 237 2.21 -8.01 -20.84
N SER A 238 3.24 -8.41 -20.13
CA SER A 238 3.43 -9.79 -19.66
C SER A 238 2.70 -10.10 -18.34
N VAL A 239 2.14 -9.08 -17.69
CA VAL A 239 1.39 -9.26 -16.44
C VAL A 239 0.07 -9.93 -16.73
N VAL A 240 -0.25 -10.97 -15.96
CA VAL A 240 -1.48 -11.74 -16.12
C VAL A 240 -2.22 -11.87 -14.79
N PRO A 241 -3.56 -12.06 -14.80
CA PRO A 241 -4.36 -12.23 -13.60
C PRO A 241 -3.78 -13.29 -12.66
N SER A 242 -3.59 -12.94 -11.43
CA SER A 242 -2.86 -13.72 -10.45
C SER A 242 -3.46 -13.59 -9.05
N ILE A 243 -3.27 -14.62 -8.25
CA ILE A 243 -3.50 -14.62 -6.81
C ILE A 243 -2.20 -14.99 -6.10
N SER A 244 -2.18 -14.95 -4.78
CA SER A 244 -1.02 -15.43 -4.03
C SER A 244 -1.43 -16.25 -2.82
N GLY A 245 -0.50 -17.03 -2.30
CA GLY A 245 -0.68 -17.90 -1.16
C GLY A 245 -0.48 -19.38 -1.49
N PRO A 246 -0.81 -20.28 -0.52
CA PRO A 246 -1.53 -19.99 0.74
C PRO A 246 -0.66 -19.41 1.86
N LYS A 247 0.68 -19.39 1.72
CA LYS A 247 1.56 -19.03 2.84
C LYS A 247 2.00 -17.57 2.84
N ARG A 248 2.42 -17.06 1.68
CA ARG A 248 3.10 -15.75 1.59
C ARG A 248 2.67 -14.97 0.34
N PRO A 249 2.74 -13.63 0.36
CA PRO A 249 2.39 -12.80 -0.82
C PRO A 249 3.23 -13.07 -2.05
N GLN A 250 4.50 -13.47 -1.89
CA GLN A 250 5.39 -13.83 -3.00
C GLN A 250 5.10 -15.18 -3.65
N ASP A 251 4.26 -16.01 -3.02
CA ASP A 251 3.84 -17.30 -3.59
C ASP A 251 2.73 -17.05 -4.63
N LYS A 252 3.15 -16.39 -5.73
CA LYS A 252 2.25 -16.00 -6.82
C LYS A 252 1.75 -17.24 -7.57
N VAL A 253 0.45 -17.28 -7.80
CA VAL A 253 -0.26 -18.34 -8.54
C VAL A 253 -1.06 -17.69 -9.67
N LEU A 254 -0.91 -18.20 -10.88
CA LEU A 254 -1.75 -17.76 -12.00
C LEU A 254 -3.21 -18.12 -11.71
N LEU A 255 -4.14 -17.20 -11.95
CA LEU A 255 -5.55 -17.44 -11.70
C LEU A 255 -6.09 -18.69 -12.42
N THR A 256 -5.58 -18.96 -13.62
CA THR A 256 -5.90 -20.16 -14.40
C THR A 256 -5.47 -21.47 -13.73
N ASN A 257 -4.48 -21.42 -12.84
CA ASN A 257 -3.93 -22.59 -12.14
C ASN A 257 -4.45 -22.70 -10.71
N ALA A 258 -5.29 -21.77 -10.24
CA ALA A 258 -5.70 -21.66 -8.84
C ALA A 258 -6.24 -22.98 -8.25
N ALA A 259 -7.08 -23.70 -8.97
CA ALA A 259 -7.65 -24.98 -8.51
C ALA A 259 -6.56 -26.06 -8.35
N LYS A 260 -5.66 -26.19 -9.33
CA LYS A 260 -4.57 -27.19 -9.32
C LYS A 260 -3.58 -26.91 -8.18
N ASP A 261 -3.22 -25.64 -8.01
CA ASP A 261 -2.26 -25.23 -6.99
C ASP A 261 -2.88 -25.33 -5.59
N PHE A 262 -4.20 -25.09 -5.45
CA PHE A 262 -4.93 -25.39 -4.22
C PHE A 262 -4.87 -26.86 -3.86
N ASP A 263 -5.18 -27.77 -4.79
CA ASP A 263 -5.15 -29.21 -4.55
C ASP A 263 -3.76 -29.69 -4.11
N LYS A 264 -2.71 -29.14 -4.71
CA LYS A 264 -1.33 -29.44 -4.32
C LYS A 264 -1.05 -28.95 -2.90
N ALA A 265 -1.32 -27.67 -2.62
CA ALA A 265 -1.11 -27.06 -1.32
C ALA A 265 -1.93 -27.74 -0.22
N PHE A 266 -3.17 -28.15 -0.52
CA PHE A 266 -4.02 -28.88 0.39
C PHE A 266 -3.39 -30.23 0.81
N LYS A 267 -2.93 -31.03 -0.15
CA LYS A 267 -2.28 -32.33 0.10
C LYS A 267 -1.00 -32.18 0.92
N GLU A 268 -0.19 -31.20 0.61
CA GLU A 268 1.07 -30.92 1.31
C GLU A 268 0.86 -30.46 2.76
N ASN A 269 -0.12 -29.58 3.00
CA ASN A 269 -0.32 -28.97 4.31
C ASN A 269 -1.16 -29.82 5.25
N THR A 270 -2.13 -30.59 4.75
CA THR A 270 -3.06 -31.34 5.60
C THR A 270 -2.70 -32.81 5.76
N LYS A 271 -1.81 -33.36 4.93
CA LYS A 271 -1.50 -34.77 4.80
C LYS A 271 -2.74 -35.63 4.50
N ARG A 272 -3.85 -35.04 4.08
CA ARG A 272 -5.11 -35.68 3.71
C ARG A 272 -5.21 -35.81 2.18
N LYS A 273 -5.82 -36.90 1.74
CA LYS A 273 -6.04 -37.15 0.30
C LYS A 273 -7.36 -36.55 -0.21
N VAL A 274 -8.31 -36.34 0.68
CA VAL A 274 -9.69 -35.93 0.37
C VAL A 274 -10.07 -34.76 1.28
N PRO A 275 -10.75 -33.71 0.75
CA PRO A 275 -11.33 -32.67 1.55
C PRO A 275 -12.34 -33.20 2.55
N LEU A 276 -12.36 -32.66 3.77
CA LEU A 276 -13.38 -32.94 4.77
C LEU A 276 -14.52 -31.95 4.65
N GLU A 277 -15.72 -32.45 4.98
CA GLU A 277 -16.92 -31.63 5.12
C GLU A 277 -17.33 -31.63 6.58
N ALA A 278 -17.68 -30.46 7.11
CA ALA A 278 -18.14 -30.28 8.48
C ALA A 278 -19.48 -29.57 8.53
N LYS A 279 -20.39 -30.03 9.36
CA LYS A 279 -21.63 -29.33 9.69
C LYS A 279 -21.34 -28.18 10.62
N VAL A 280 -21.90 -27.02 10.32
CA VAL A 280 -21.76 -25.82 11.17
C VAL A 280 -22.86 -25.88 12.26
N ASN A 281 -22.45 -25.75 13.53
CA ASN A 281 -23.40 -25.81 14.65
C ASN A 281 -24.48 -24.73 14.50
N ASN A 282 -25.74 -25.13 14.73
CA ASN A 282 -26.92 -24.27 14.63
C ASN A 282 -27.14 -23.61 13.24
N LYS A 283 -26.63 -24.24 12.16
CA LYS A 283 -26.82 -23.78 10.77
C LYS A 283 -27.26 -24.97 9.89
N GLU A 284 -28.01 -24.64 8.84
CA GLU A 284 -28.50 -25.64 7.88
C GLU A 284 -27.49 -26.00 6.79
N PHE A 285 -26.33 -25.34 6.75
CA PHE A 285 -25.30 -25.58 5.75
C PHE A 285 -24.08 -26.30 6.33
N LYS A 286 -23.33 -26.88 5.43
CA LYS A 286 -22.03 -27.48 5.68
C LYS A 286 -20.96 -26.65 5.00
N ILE A 287 -19.74 -26.71 5.51
CA ILE A 287 -18.53 -26.15 4.89
C ILE A 287 -17.54 -27.26 4.63
N LYS A 288 -16.75 -27.13 3.59
CA LYS A 288 -15.69 -28.08 3.23
C LYS A 288 -14.36 -27.40 3.01
N ASP A 289 -13.30 -28.16 3.07
CA ASP A 289 -11.97 -27.68 2.68
C ASP A 289 -12.02 -27.11 1.25
N GLY A 290 -11.50 -25.90 1.06
CA GLY A 290 -11.53 -25.16 -0.19
C GLY A 290 -12.71 -24.19 -0.34
N ASP A 291 -13.67 -24.17 0.57
CA ASP A 291 -14.71 -23.16 0.55
C ASP A 291 -14.13 -21.76 0.88
N ILE A 292 -14.51 -20.77 0.09
CA ILE A 292 -14.21 -19.36 0.37
C ILE A 292 -15.13 -18.92 1.50
N VAL A 293 -14.56 -18.46 2.60
CA VAL A 293 -15.30 -17.98 3.79
C VAL A 293 -15.20 -16.47 3.98
N ILE A 294 -14.25 -15.81 3.32
CA ILE A 294 -14.06 -14.36 3.36
C ILE A 294 -13.85 -13.85 1.94
N GLY A 295 -14.60 -12.83 1.57
CA GLY A 295 -14.41 -12.04 0.35
C GLY A 295 -14.31 -10.56 0.74
N ALA A 296 -13.09 -10.05 0.93
CA ALA A 296 -12.91 -8.72 1.51
C ALA A 296 -11.75 -7.95 0.87
N ILE A 297 -11.93 -6.63 0.74
CA ILE A 297 -10.85 -5.66 0.53
C ILE A 297 -10.88 -4.73 1.73
N THR A 298 -9.92 -4.87 2.64
CA THR A 298 -9.91 -4.17 3.92
C THR A 298 -8.49 -4.10 4.49
N SER A 299 -8.22 -3.06 5.24
CA SER A 299 -7.07 -2.89 6.14
C SER A 299 -5.68 -2.86 5.50
N CYS A 300 -5.54 -2.79 4.18
CA CYS A 300 -4.22 -2.91 3.54
C CYS A 300 -4.13 -2.23 2.17
N THR A 301 -3.12 -2.61 1.42
CA THR A 301 -2.61 -2.07 0.17
C THR A 301 -3.69 -1.71 -0.87
N ASN A 302 -4.63 -2.61 -1.14
CA ASN A 302 -5.67 -2.39 -2.15
C ASN A 302 -6.74 -1.38 -1.72
N THR A 303 -6.87 -1.10 -0.43
CA THR A 303 -7.84 -0.12 0.10
C THR A 303 -7.47 1.32 -0.22
N SER A 304 -6.25 1.57 -0.66
CA SER A 304 -5.74 2.87 -1.08
C SER A 304 -5.83 3.11 -2.59
N ASN A 305 -6.31 2.12 -3.35
CA ASN A 305 -6.43 2.23 -4.80
C ASN A 305 -7.89 2.36 -5.22
N PRO A 306 -8.36 3.58 -5.62
CA PRO A 306 -9.74 3.82 -5.99
C PRO A 306 -10.22 2.92 -7.14
N SER A 307 -9.35 2.63 -8.12
CA SER A 307 -9.72 1.80 -9.27
C SER A 307 -10.05 0.37 -8.85
N VAL A 308 -9.28 -0.20 -7.91
CA VAL A 308 -9.54 -1.54 -7.36
C VAL A 308 -10.84 -1.55 -6.55
N MET A 309 -11.06 -0.52 -5.71
CA MET A 309 -12.25 -0.42 -4.86
C MET A 309 -13.52 -0.25 -5.70
N ILE A 310 -13.51 0.66 -6.67
CA ILE A 310 -14.64 0.88 -7.61
C ILE A 310 -14.88 -0.38 -8.45
N GLY A 311 -13.82 -0.99 -8.97
CA GLY A 311 -13.92 -2.24 -9.74
C GLY A 311 -14.62 -3.35 -8.97
N ALA A 312 -14.25 -3.57 -7.70
CA ALA A 312 -14.92 -4.53 -6.82
C ALA A 312 -16.40 -4.19 -6.59
N GLY A 313 -16.70 -2.90 -6.35
CA GLY A 313 -18.08 -2.42 -6.21
C GLY A 313 -18.92 -2.66 -7.45
N LEU A 314 -18.38 -2.40 -8.65
CA LEU A 314 -19.06 -2.65 -9.93
C LEU A 314 -19.29 -4.14 -10.18
N VAL A 315 -18.34 -5.00 -9.82
CA VAL A 315 -18.52 -6.47 -9.89
C VAL A 315 -19.66 -6.90 -8.98
N ALA A 316 -19.69 -6.41 -7.74
CA ALA A 316 -20.75 -6.72 -6.77
C ALA A 316 -22.12 -6.24 -7.29
N LYS A 317 -22.22 -5.01 -7.83
CA LYS A 317 -23.43 -4.47 -8.43
C LYS A 317 -23.94 -5.38 -9.56
N LYS A 318 -23.09 -5.70 -10.53
CA LYS A 318 -23.46 -6.57 -11.67
C LYS A 318 -23.84 -7.97 -11.23
N ALA A 319 -23.21 -8.51 -10.20
CA ALA A 319 -23.58 -9.81 -9.63
C ALA A 319 -25.00 -9.79 -9.05
N VAL A 320 -25.35 -8.75 -8.30
CA VAL A 320 -26.71 -8.56 -7.75
C VAL A 320 -27.75 -8.40 -8.86
N GLU A 321 -27.46 -7.59 -9.89
CA GLU A 321 -28.34 -7.41 -11.06
C GLU A 321 -28.61 -8.73 -11.80
N LYS A 322 -27.65 -9.67 -11.78
CA LYS A 322 -27.80 -11.03 -12.34
C LYS A 322 -28.44 -12.02 -11.35
N GLY A 323 -28.91 -11.57 -10.20
CA GLY A 323 -29.53 -12.42 -9.18
C GLY A 323 -28.57 -13.33 -8.42
N LEU A 324 -27.24 -13.11 -8.54
CA LEU A 324 -26.24 -13.88 -7.81
C LEU A 324 -26.24 -13.46 -6.33
N LYS A 325 -26.03 -14.45 -5.47
CA LYS A 325 -25.95 -14.26 -4.02
C LYS A 325 -24.69 -14.93 -3.47
N VAL A 326 -24.09 -14.30 -2.47
CA VAL A 326 -22.99 -14.94 -1.72
C VAL A 326 -23.54 -16.12 -0.93
N LYS A 327 -22.71 -17.14 -0.73
CA LYS A 327 -23.07 -18.27 0.13
C LYS A 327 -23.24 -17.80 1.58
N PRO A 328 -24.11 -18.46 2.38
CA PRO A 328 -24.43 -18.01 3.73
C PRO A 328 -23.26 -18.03 4.72
N TRP A 329 -22.18 -18.71 4.37
CA TRP A 329 -20.95 -18.76 5.18
C TRP A 329 -19.90 -17.73 4.77
N VAL A 330 -20.09 -16.99 3.67
CA VAL A 330 -19.10 -16.02 3.20
C VAL A 330 -19.33 -14.67 3.87
N LYS A 331 -18.34 -14.19 4.60
CA LYS A 331 -18.30 -12.81 5.10
C LYS A 331 -17.70 -11.91 4.03
N THR A 332 -18.45 -10.89 3.61
CA THR A 332 -17.97 -9.88 2.67
C THR A 332 -17.71 -8.55 3.36
N SER A 333 -16.67 -7.84 2.94
CA SER A 333 -16.36 -6.50 3.43
C SER A 333 -15.63 -5.69 2.36
N LEU A 334 -15.99 -4.42 2.23
CA LEU A 334 -15.32 -3.45 1.37
C LEU A 334 -15.13 -2.19 2.22
N ALA A 335 -13.87 -1.88 2.54
CA ALA A 335 -13.53 -0.78 3.43
C ALA A 335 -12.46 0.10 2.80
N PRO A 336 -12.81 1.27 2.25
CA PRO A 336 -11.83 2.26 1.79
C PRO A 336 -10.85 2.62 2.91
N GLY A 337 -9.57 2.82 2.55
CA GLY A 337 -8.52 3.05 3.53
C GLY A 337 -8.49 4.48 4.08
N SER A 338 -9.16 5.41 3.39
CA SER A 338 -9.27 6.82 3.80
C SER A 338 -10.56 7.44 3.29
N GLN A 339 -10.71 8.75 3.56
CA GLN A 339 -11.82 9.55 3.03
C GLN A 339 -11.55 10.06 1.60
N VAL A 340 -10.33 9.99 1.10
CA VAL A 340 -9.96 10.38 -0.27
C VAL A 340 -10.32 9.28 -1.28
N VAL A 341 -10.25 8.03 -0.86
CA VAL A 341 -10.62 6.85 -1.67
C VAL A 341 -12.13 6.61 -1.61
#